data_77bf9ca5a2012120d1422ccfa7627af1
#
_entry.id   77bf9ca5a2012120d1422ccfa7627af1
#
_cell.length_a   1.000
_cell.length_b   1.000
_cell.length_c   1.000
_cell.angle_alpha   90.00
_cell.angle_beta   90.00
_cell.angle_gamma   90.00
#
_symmetry.space_group_name_H-M   'P 1'
#
loop_
_entity.id
_entity.type
_entity.pdbx_description
1 polymer ?
#
loop_
_entity_poly.entity_id
_entity_poly.type
_entity_poly.pdbx_seq_one_letter_code
_entity_poly.pdbx_strand_id
1 'polypeptide(L)'
;MKKRILAGILCGAVVLSLVGCGSKDKESTSALGTSATQAAASDTTADNSASDAASDTTATETAAPVADYSDDENINQYSAFAVRSESLHDGHWDDENSNAGSNKSLSPDLSWDPVEGASCYVVYMVDVSANYFLHWKQDNITEPKVAEGFSDRRHYVGPYPPKGSTHNYVVYVIALKNPVEKIQGSLRDGCPQIGDFIKALDTDKDGNTGNILGAGKISGLFKDNV
;
A
#
# COMPACT_ATOMS: atom_id res chain seq x y z
N MET A 1 10.55 -21.08 -52.11
CA MET A 1 9.83 -20.11 -52.95
C MET A 1 9.45 -18.91 -52.08
N LYS A 2 9.97 -17.76 -52.48
CA LYS A 2 9.81 -16.46 -51.81
C LYS A 2 8.42 -15.90 -52.11
N LYS A 3 7.71 -15.35 -51.12
CA LYS A 3 6.76 -14.26 -51.35
C LYS A 3 6.82 -13.27 -50.20
N ARG A 4 7.46 -12.15 -50.49
CA ARG A 4 7.37 -10.88 -49.74
C ARG A 4 6.11 -10.18 -50.19
N ILE A 5 5.31 -9.62 -49.26
CA ILE A 5 4.36 -8.58 -49.56
C ILE A 5 4.64 -7.41 -48.63
N LEU A 6 4.87 -6.29 -49.29
CA LEU A 6 5.21 -4.97 -48.77
C LEU A 6 3.96 -4.09 -48.87
N ALA A 7 3.94 -3.00 -48.13
CA ALA A 7 3.10 -1.80 -48.20
C ALA A 7 1.84 -1.84 -47.30
N GLY A 8 1.47 -0.77 -46.60
CA GLY A 8 1.72 0.62 -46.85
C GLY A 8 1.43 1.50 -45.63
N ILE A 9 2.15 2.55 -45.63
CA ILE A 9 2.06 3.72 -44.75
C ILE A 9 0.81 4.51 -45.08
N LEU A 10 0.01 4.90 -44.08
CA LEU A 10 -0.93 6.01 -44.23
C LEU A 10 -0.78 6.99 -43.08
N CYS A 11 -0.13 8.08 -43.40
CA CYS A 11 -0.02 9.32 -42.65
C CYS A 11 -1.39 10.05 -42.71
N GLY A 12 -1.95 10.42 -41.58
CA GLY A 12 -3.13 11.28 -41.49
C GLY A 12 -2.91 12.33 -40.40
N ALA A 13 -2.38 13.46 -40.82
CA ALA A 13 -2.35 14.67 -40.01
C ALA A 13 -3.72 15.34 -40.03
N VAL A 14 -4.26 15.74 -38.91
CA VAL A 14 -5.36 16.71 -38.83
C VAL A 14 -4.96 17.82 -37.86
N VAL A 15 -5.11 19.00 -38.42
CA VAL A 15 -4.64 20.30 -37.98
C VAL A 15 -5.59 20.97 -36.97
N LEU A 16 -5.00 21.80 -36.11
CA LEU A 16 -5.51 22.80 -35.21
C LEU A 16 -6.83 23.50 -35.56
N SER A 17 -7.58 23.87 -34.53
CA SER A 17 -8.32 25.12 -34.50
C SER A 17 -8.33 25.71 -33.10
N LEU A 18 -7.66 26.83 -32.95
CA LEU A 18 -7.70 27.83 -31.88
C LEU A 18 -8.80 28.87 -32.20
N VAL A 19 -9.67 29.16 -31.25
CA VAL A 19 -10.41 30.43 -31.09
C VAL A 19 -10.87 30.44 -29.65
N GLY A 20 -10.62 31.35 -28.71
CA GLY A 20 -10.39 32.75 -28.81
C GLY A 20 -11.26 33.47 -27.77
N CYS A 21 -10.65 34.16 -26.84
CA CYS A 21 -11.02 35.38 -26.16
C CYS A 21 -12.36 35.54 -25.39
N GLY A 22 -12.22 36.05 -24.17
CA GLY A 22 -13.30 36.77 -23.46
C GLY A 22 -12.95 37.12 -22.01
N SER A 23 -12.18 38.17 -21.84
CA SER A 23 -11.94 38.87 -20.55
C SER A 23 -13.22 39.51 -20.03
N LYS A 24 -13.38 39.61 -18.69
CA LYS A 24 -13.82 40.85 -18.03
C LYS A 24 -13.55 40.80 -16.52
N ASP A 25 -12.73 41.78 -16.16
CA ASP A 25 -12.42 42.26 -14.81
C ASP A 25 -13.65 42.72 -14.04
N LYS A 26 -13.62 42.62 -12.73
CA LYS A 26 -14.06 43.66 -11.82
C LYS A 26 -13.37 43.56 -10.47
N GLU A 27 -12.51 44.55 -10.24
CA GLU A 27 -12.04 45.01 -8.94
C GLU A 27 -13.20 45.39 -8.01
N SER A 28 -12.99 45.24 -6.72
CA SER A 28 -13.38 46.21 -5.69
C SER A 28 -12.64 45.92 -4.38
N THR A 29 -11.72 46.69 -4.14
CA THR A 29 -11.07 47.44 -3.05
C THR A 29 -11.86 47.60 -1.74
N SER A 30 -11.02 47.70 -0.70
CA SER A 30 -11.13 48.47 0.56
C SER A 30 -11.41 47.65 1.82
N ALA A 31 -10.81 47.86 2.97
CA ALA A 31 -9.70 48.65 3.48
C ALA A 31 -9.44 48.21 4.93
N LEU A 32 -8.20 48.33 5.32
CA LEU A 32 -7.64 48.78 6.61
C LEU A 32 -8.44 48.66 7.92
N GLY A 33 -7.77 48.11 8.92
CA GLY A 33 -8.08 48.26 10.34
C GLY A 33 -6.91 47.77 11.21
N THR A 34 -5.95 48.66 11.35
CA THR A 34 -4.81 48.60 12.30
C THR A 34 -5.30 48.82 13.72
N SER A 35 -4.83 48.07 14.71
CA SER A 35 -4.44 48.64 16.02
C SER A 35 -3.64 47.61 16.83
N ALA A 36 -2.43 48.05 17.14
CA ALA A 36 -1.54 47.53 18.17
C ALA A 36 -1.84 48.18 19.52
N THR A 37 -1.51 47.50 20.62
CA THR A 37 -0.99 48.04 21.90
C THR A 37 -0.82 46.85 22.82
N GLN A 38 0.35 46.36 23.11
CA GLN A 38 1.42 46.73 24.04
C GLN A 38 1.11 46.47 25.54
N ALA A 39 1.88 45.53 26.10
CA ALA A 39 2.66 45.47 27.33
C ALA A 39 1.97 45.48 28.69
N ALA A 40 2.34 44.54 29.56
CA ALA A 40 3.13 44.78 30.74
C ALA A 40 3.50 43.51 31.50
N ALA A 41 4.74 43.45 31.90
CA ALA A 41 5.35 42.45 32.71
C ALA A 41 4.94 42.61 34.19
N SER A 42 5.02 41.50 34.96
CA SER A 42 5.42 41.50 36.36
C SER A 42 5.86 40.12 36.80
N ASP A 43 7.08 40.02 37.09
CA ASP A 43 7.95 39.32 37.94
C ASP A 43 7.34 38.93 39.31
N THR A 44 7.55 37.70 39.76
CA THR A 44 7.97 37.40 41.15
C THR A 44 8.44 35.93 41.26
N THR A 45 9.65 35.84 41.74
CA THR A 45 10.42 34.73 42.26
C THR A 45 9.77 33.91 43.37
N ALA A 46 10.08 32.60 43.41
CA ALA A 46 10.75 31.86 44.50
C ALA A 46 10.52 30.34 44.33
N ASP A 47 11.57 29.64 44.04
CA ASP A 47 12.29 28.68 44.88
C ASP A 47 11.45 27.66 45.67
N ASN A 48 11.53 26.39 45.30
CA ASN A 48 12.01 25.36 46.23
C ASN A 48 12.33 24.02 45.52
N SER A 49 13.51 23.55 45.81
CA SER A 49 14.00 22.20 45.57
C SER A 49 13.12 21.11 46.14
N ALA A 50 12.93 20.02 45.36
CA ALA A 50 12.99 18.67 45.89
C ALA A 50 13.29 17.71 44.76
N SER A 51 14.43 17.07 44.89
CA SER A 51 14.83 15.85 44.21
C SER A 51 13.80 14.74 44.44
N ASP A 52 13.43 13.97 43.38
CA ASP A 52 13.44 12.53 43.57
C ASP A 52 13.46 11.78 42.25
N ALA A 53 14.41 10.87 42.18
CA ALA A 53 14.45 9.61 41.52
C ALA A 53 13.85 9.50 40.11
N ALA A 54 14.71 9.57 39.10
CA ALA A 54 14.56 8.89 37.85
C ALA A 54 14.44 7.39 38.11
N SER A 55 13.23 6.87 38.01
CA SER A 55 13.00 5.44 37.80
C SER A 55 13.28 5.15 36.34
N ASP A 56 14.49 4.73 36.06
CA ASP A 56 14.89 4.08 34.82
C ASP A 56 14.13 2.75 34.72
N THR A 57 12.94 2.80 34.19
CA THR A 57 12.24 1.60 33.77
C THR A 57 12.79 1.25 32.40
N THR A 58 13.89 0.53 32.37
CA THR A 58 14.35 -0.21 31.19
C THR A 58 13.22 -1.17 30.83
N ALA A 59 12.34 -0.73 29.92
CA ALA A 59 11.44 -1.63 29.23
C ALA A 59 12.34 -2.60 28.47
N THR A 60 12.42 -3.82 28.97
CA THR A 60 12.98 -4.94 28.20
C THR A 60 12.10 -5.08 26.98
N GLU A 61 12.55 -4.53 25.85
CA GLU A 61 11.95 -4.74 24.56
C GLU A 61 12.06 -6.24 24.27
N THR A 62 10.97 -6.96 24.52
CA THR A 62 10.84 -8.35 24.10
C THR A 62 10.91 -8.32 22.59
N ALA A 63 12.01 -8.76 22.02
CA ALA A 63 12.18 -8.85 20.59
C ALA A 63 10.94 -9.56 19.99
N ALA A 64 10.28 -8.89 19.07
CA ALA A 64 9.13 -9.48 18.37
C ALA A 64 9.57 -10.81 17.74
N PRO A 65 8.71 -11.85 17.73
CA PRO A 65 9.08 -13.13 17.14
C PRO A 65 9.52 -12.91 15.69
N VAL A 66 10.67 -13.48 15.36
CA VAL A 66 11.21 -13.42 13.99
C VAL A 66 10.19 -14.08 13.07
N ALA A 67 9.77 -13.38 12.03
CA ALA A 67 8.84 -13.92 11.06
C ALA A 67 9.49 -15.12 10.35
N ASP A 68 8.76 -16.22 10.25
CA ASP A 68 9.19 -17.43 9.54
C ASP A 68 8.14 -17.80 8.49
N TYR A 69 8.56 -17.85 7.23
CA TYR A 69 7.71 -18.21 6.08
C TYR A 69 8.33 -19.38 5.29
N SER A 70 9.08 -20.24 5.97
CA SER A 70 9.76 -21.40 5.36
C SER A 70 8.78 -22.39 4.72
N ASP A 71 7.51 -22.37 5.12
CA ASP A 71 6.41 -23.17 4.59
C ASP A 71 5.75 -22.57 3.33
N ASP A 72 6.10 -21.36 2.93
CA ASP A 72 5.48 -20.66 1.78
C ASP A 72 6.46 -20.59 0.60
N GLU A 73 6.29 -21.49 -0.37
CA GLU A 73 7.14 -21.59 -1.58
C GLU A 73 7.17 -20.31 -2.42
N ASN A 74 6.19 -19.40 -2.26
CA ASN A 74 6.19 -18.13 -3.01
C ASN A 74 7.24 -17.15 -2.48
N ILE A 75 7.61 -17.24 -1.19
CA ILE A 75 8.46 -16.22 -0.54
C ILE A 75 9.57 -16.79 0.35
N ASN A 76 9.64 -18.12 0.58
CA ASN A 76 10.59 -18.74 1.52
C ASN A 76 12.08 -18.55 1.18
N GLN A 77 12.39 -18.13 -0.05
CA GLN A 77 13.75 -17.83 -0.51
C GLN A 77 14.20 -16.40 -0.16
N TYR A 78 13.32 -15.54 0.35
CA TYR A 78 13.64 -14.15 0.67
C TYR A 78 13.77 -13.94 2.18
N SER A 79 14.51 -12.91 2.60
CA SER A 79 14.60 -12.52 4.00
C SER A 79 13.21 -12.14 4.53
N ALA A 80 12.81 -12.74 5.66
CA ALA A 80 11.49 -12.54 6.24
C ALA A 80 11.41 -11.26 7.08
N PHE A 81 10.28 -10.56 7.03
CA PHE A 81 9.92 -9.50 7.96
C PHE A 81 8.44 -9.61 8.38
N ALA A 82 8.13 -9.12 9.57
CA ALA A 82 6.76 -9.22 10.09
C ALA A 82 5.82 -8.20 9.43
N VAL A 83 4.59 -8.66 9.10
CA VAL A 83 3.48 -7.82 8.62
C VAL A 83 2.36 -7.89 9.66
N ARG A 84 1.72 -6.76 9.91
CA ARG A 84 0.65 -6.58 10.90
C ARG A 84 -0.50 -5.79 10.29
N SER A 85 -1.70 -5.95 10.84
CA SER A 85 -2.89 -5.20 10.44
C SER A 85 -3.82 -5.05 11.64
N GLU A 86 -4.32 -3.86 11.86
CA GLU A 86 -5.40 -3.58 12.82
C GLU A 86 -6.78 -3.98 12.26
N SER A 87 -6.87 -4.23 10.94
CA SER A 87 -8.07 -4.77 10.28
C SER A 87 -8.18 -6.29 10.37
N LEU A 88 -7.33 -6.95 11.16
CA LEU A 88 -7.34 -8.41 11.34
C LEU A 88 -7.57 -8.74 12.83
N HIS A 89 -8.78 -9.22 13.18
CA HIS A 89 -9.18 -9.56 14.53
C HIS A 89 -9.43 -11.07 14.66
N ASP A 90 -8.77 -11.72 15.63
CA ASP A 90 -8.91 -13.16 15.88
C ASP A 90 -8.75 -14.03 14.61
N GLY A 91 -7.86 -13.61 13.71
CA GLY A 91 -7.60 -14.29 12.44
C GLY A 91 -8.65 -14.03 11.35
N HIS A 92 -9.52 -13.04 11.52
CA HIS A 92 -10.55 -12.67 10.53
C HIS A 92 -10.39 -11.22 10.10
N TRP A 93 -10.52 -10.99 8.78
CA TRP A 93 -10.58 -9.64 8.20
C TRP A 93 -11.90 -8.97 8.56
N ASP A 94 -11.87 -7.66 8.78
CA ASP A 94 -13.04 -6.86 9.13
C ASP A 94 -14.04 -6.76 7.96
N ASP A 95 -15.31 -6.56 8.29
CA ASP A 95 -16.40 -6.41 7.33
C ASP A 95 -16.19 -5.21 6.38
N GLU A 96 -15.61 -4.10 6.86
CA GLU A 96 -15.29 -2.93 6.07
C GLU A 96 -14.35 -3.24 4.91
N ASN A 97 -13.47 -4.22 5.08
CA ASN A 97 -12.52 -4.62 4.04
C ASN A 97 -13.16 -5.49 2.96
N SER A 98 -14.35 -6.05 3.21
CA SER A 98 -15.01 -6.96 2.28
C SER A 98 -15.84 -6.24 1.21
N ASN A 99 -16.14 -6.97 0.13
CA ASN A 99 -17.07 -6.54 -0.92
C ASN A 99 -18.42 -7.28 -0.82
N ALA A 100 -18.70 -7.91 0.33
CA ALA A 100 -19.97 -8.62 0.58
C ALA A 100 -21.07 -7.63 0.96
N GLY A 101 -22.28 -7.86 0.45
CA GLY A 101 -23.45 -7.05 0.78
C GLY A 101 -23.25 -5.55 0.55
N SER A 102 -23.44 -4.76 1.60
CA SER A 102 -23.29 -3.30 1.59
C SER A 102 -21.92 -2.80 2.11
N ASN A 103 -20.96 -3.70 2.32
CA ASN A 103 -19.65 -3.38 2.86
C ASN A 103 -18.85 -2.43 1.93
N LYS A 104 -17.89 -1.71 2.50
CA LYS A 104 -17.23 -0.58 1.82
C LYS A 104 -16.14 -1.01 0.84
N SER A 105 -15.62 -2.24 0.97
CA SER A 105 -14.46 -2.73 0.21
C SER A 105 -13.25 -1.80 0.36
N LEU A 106 -12.94 -1.38 1.59
CA LEU A 106 -11.74 -0.63 1.90
C LEU A 106 -10.55 -1.59 1.92
N SER A 107 -9.41 -1.20 1.33
CA SER A 107 -8.19 -1.99 1.53
C SER A 107 -7.83 -1.97 3.01
N PRO A 108 -7.40 -3.10 3.61
CA PRO A 108 -7.02 -3.10 5.02
C PRO A 108 -5.81 -2.19 5.26
N ASP A 109 -5.69 -1.67 6.47
CA ASP A 109 -4.44 -1.10 6.93
C ASP A 109 -3.37 -2.20 7.02
N LEU A 110 -2.14 -1.86 6.76
CA LEU A 110 -0.99 -2.73 6.96
C LEU A 110 0.16 -1.93 7.55
N SER A 111 0.95 -2.59 8.38
CA SER A 111 2.24 -2.13 8.83
C SER A 111 3.25 -3.27 8.83
N TRP A 112 4.52 -2.96 8.62
CA TRP A 112 5.59 -3.96 8.63
C TRP A 112 6.90 -3.39 9.12
N ASP A 113 7.84 -4.27 9.43
CA ASP A 113 9.17 -3.85 9.86
C ASP A 113 9.91 -3.25 8.66
N PRO A 114 10.52 -2.05 8.80
CA PRO A 114 11.30 -1.45 7.73
C PRO A 114 12.45 -2.35 7.29
N VAL A 115 12.64 -2.49 5.97
CA VAL A 115 13.74 -3.27 5.40
C VAL A 115 14.84 -2.34 4.96
N GLU A 116 16.05 -2.55 5.47
CA GLU A 116 17.21 -1.71 5.14
C GLU A 116 17.47 -1.73 3.62
N GLY A 117 17.65 -0.55 3.04
CA GLY A 117 17.88 -0.39 1.61
C GLY A 117 16.64 -0.45 0.73
N ALA A 118 15.45 -0.71 1.30
CA ALA A 118 14.22 -0.67 0.53
C ALA A 118 13.84 0.77 0.20
N SER A 119 13.57 1.05 -1.08
CA SER A 119 13.05 2.34 -1.53
C SER A 119 11.54 2.31 -1.75
N CYS A 120 10.97 1.13 -1.95
CA CYS A 120 9.53 0.94 -2.12
C CYS A 120 9.11 -0.49 -1.81
N TYR A 121 7.79 -0.66 -1.71
CA TYR A 121 7.16 -1.95 -1.45
C TYR A 121 6.04 -2.23 -2.46
N VAL A 122 5.78 -3.52 -2.66
CA VAL A 122 4.65 -4.02 -3.45
C VAL A 122 3.77 -4.86 -2.55
N VAL A 123 2.45 -4.70 -2.68
CA VAL A 123 1.46 -5.51 -1.97
C VAL A 123 0.63 -6.31 -2.98
N TYR A 124 0.47 -7.60 -2.69
CA TYR A 124 -0.51 -8.48 -3.31
C TYR A 124 -1.42 -9.09 -2.24
N MET A 125 -2.72 -9.22 -2.51
CA MET A 125 -3.66 -10.01 -1.72
C MET A 125 -4.35 -11.01 -2.62
N VAL A 126 -4.33 -12.28 -2.22
CA VAL A 126 -4.93 -13.38 -2.98
C VAL A 126 -5.84 -14.23 -2.09
N ASP A 127 -6.93 -14.73 -2.66
CA ASP A 127 -7.78 -15.74 -2.07
C ASP A 127 -7.24 -17.14 -2.44
N VAL A 128 -6.53 -17.75 -1.50
CA VAL A 128 -5.93 -19.08 -1.71
C VAL A 128 -6.98 -20.21 -1.75
N SER A 129 -8.20 -19.94 -1.28
CA SER A 129 -9.33 -20.86 -1.37
C SER A 129 -10.01 -20.85 -2.74
N ALA A 130 -9.72 -19.84 -3.58
CA ALA A 130 -10.32 -19.64 -4.90
C ALA A 130 -9.26 -19.48 -6.01
N ASN A 131 -8.39 -20.47 -6.16
CA ASN A 131 -7.35 -20.50 -7.18
C ASN A 131 -6.47 -19.24 -7.20
N TYR A 132 -6.10 -18.73 -6.01
CA TYR A 132 -5.32 -17.50 -5.85
C TYR A 132 -5.98 -16.29 -6.55
N PHE A 133 -7.29 -16.14 -6.43
CA PHE A 133 -8.00 -15.00 -6.99
C PHE A 133 -7.42 -13.69 -6.45
N LEU A 134 -7.03 -12.76 -7.37
CA LEU A 134 -6.30 -11.55 -7.02
C LEU A 134 -7.24 -10.45 -6.54
N HIS A 135 -7.12 -10.09 -5.26
CA HIS A 135 -7.92 -9.08 -4.59
C HIS A 135 -7.22 -7.72 -4.48
N TRP A 136 -5.91 -7.71 -4.35
CA TRP A 136 -5.12 -6.48 -4.21
C TRP A 136 -3.83 -6.57 -4.98
N LYS A 137 -3.49 -5.51 -5.68
CA LYS A 137 -2.15 -5.30 -6.24
C LYS A 137 -1.83 -3.81 -6.20
N GLN A 138 -0.76 -3.47 -5.51
CA GLN A 138 -0.33 -2.10 -5.31
C GLN A 138 1.19 -2.04 -5.33
N ASP A 139 1.74 -1.09 -6.06
CA ASP A 139 3.18 -0.80 -6.11
C ASP A 139 3.48 0.61 -5.61
N ASN A 140 4.76 0.97 -5.63
CA ASN A 140 5.26 2.30 -5.29
C ASN A 140 4.84 2.79 -3.89
N ILE A 141 4.68 1.88 -2.93
CA ILE A 141 4.48 2.22 -1.52
C ILE A 141 5.85 2.57 -0.94
N THR A 142 6.04 3.78 -0.44
CA THR A 142 7.35 4.28 0.04
C THR A 142 7.50 4.21 1.55
N GLU A 143 6.39 4.11 2.27
CA GLU A 143 6.38 3.97 3.72
C GLU A 143 6.17 2.51 4.14
N PRO A 144 6.69 2.05 5.28
CA PRO A 144 6.49 0.69 5.75
C PRO A 144 5.09 0.48 6.38
N LYS A 145 4.11 1.14 5.83
CA LYS A 145 2.69 1.06 6.23
C LYS A 145 1.76 1.63 5.16
N VAL A 146 0.51 1.23 5.20
CA VAL A 146 -0.61 1.85 4.49
C VAL A 146 -1.80 1.96 5.43
N ALA A 147 -2.58 3.03 5.31
CA ALA A 147 -3.81 3.19 6.08
C ALA A 147 -4.96 2.38 5.46
N GLU A 148 -6.00 2.10 6.23
CA GLU A 148 -7.23 1.56 5.69
C GLU A 148 -7.79 2.45 4.57
N GLY A 149 -8.27 1.83 3.49
CA GLY A 149 -8.77 2.54 2.32
C GLY A 149 -7.70 3.22 1.46
N PHE A 150 -6.41 2.92 1.68
CA PHE A 150 -5.30 3.46 0.89
C PHE A 150 -5.47 3.21 -0.62
N SER A 151 -5.91 2.01 -0.99
CA SER A 151 -6.06 1.62 -2.39
C SER A 151 -7.50 1.82 -2.90
N ASP A 152 -7.63 2.39 -4.09
CA ASP A 152 -8.92 2.54 -4.76
C ASP A 152 -9.35 1.23 -5.48
N ARG A 153 -10.53 1.26 -6.09
CA ARG A 153 -11.13 0.10 -6.78
C ARG A 153 -10.36 -0.40 -8.02
N ARG A 154 -9.35 0.31 -8.47
CA ARG A 154 -8.45 -0.13 -9.56
C ARG A 154 -7.36 -1.03 -9.03
N HIS A 155 -7.09 -0.98 -7.73
CA HIS A 155 -6.01 -1.69 -7.07
C HIS A 155 -6.52 -2.72 -6.06
N TYR A 156 -7.73 -2.55 -5.54
CA TYR A 156 -8.32 -3.41 -4.52
C TYR A 156 -9.77 -3.76 -4.79
N VAL A 157 -10.13 -5.02 -4.51
CA VAL A 157 -11.50 -5.51 -4.37
C VAL A 157 -11.56 -6.40 -3.13
N GLY A 158 -12.46 -6.09 -2.22
CA GLY A 158 -12.55 -6.80 -0.93
C GLY A 158 -12.94 -8.28 -1.07
N PRO A 159 -12.67 -9.08 -0.04
CA PRO A 159 -13.22 -10.43 0.11
C PRO A 159 -14.71 -10.50 -0.16
N TYR A 160 -15.14 -11.51 -0.91
CA TYR A 160 -16.56 -11.86 -1.06
C TYR A 160 -16.72 -13.33 -1.47
N PRO A 161 -16.46 -14.27 -0.55
CA PRO A 161 -16.63 -15.68 -0.85
C PRO A 161 -18.12 -16.00 -1.11
N PRO A 162 -18.45 -17.16 -1.68
CA PRO A 162 -19.83 -17.58 -1.81
C PRO A 162 -20.53 -17.60 -0.45
N LYS A 163 -21.81 -17.20 -0.41
CA LYS A 163 -22.61 -17.11 0.82
C LYS A 163 -22.47 -18.36 1.69
N GLY A 164 -22.13 -18.14 2.96
CA GLY A 164 -21.92 -19.18 3.95
C GLY A 164 -20.56 -19.88 3.88
N SER A 165 -19.73 -19.58 2.87
CA SER A 165 -18.36 -20.09 2.77
C SER A 165 -17.38 -19.19 3.53
N THR A 166 -16.31 -19.82 4.01
CA THR A 166 -15.16 -19.12 4.63
C THR A 166 -13.96 -19.35 3.75
N HIS A 167 -13.33 -18.27 3.30
CA HIS A 167 -12.12 -18.31 2.49
C HIS A 167 -10.93 -17.74 3.25
N ASN A 168 -9.72 -18.12 2.84
CA ASN A 168 -8.47 -17.63 3.40
C ASN A 168 -7.81 -16.66 2.42
N TYR A 169 -7.52 -15.45 2.91
CA TYR A 169 -6.91 -14.37 2.14
C TYR A 169 -5.50 -14.11 2.65
N VAL A 170 -4.52 -14.20 1.77
CA VAL A 170 -3.11 -13.98 2.09
C VAL A 170 -2.65 -12.68 1.46
N VAL A 171 -2.06 -11.81 2.29
CA VAL A 171 -1.40 -10.58 1.84
C VAL A 171 0.10 -10.81 1.85
N TYR A 172 0.75 -10.56 0.72
CA TYR A 172 2.19 -10.52 0.57
C TYR A 172 2.67 -9.08 0.47
N VAL A 173 3.73 -8.75 1.19
CA VAL A 173 4.43 -7.46 1.12
C VAL A 173 5.86 -7.73 0.69
N ILE A 174 6.30 -7.12 -0.40
CA ILE A 174 7.62 -7.35 -0.98
C ILE A 174 8.43 -6.05 -0.92
N ALA A 175 9.57 -6.07 -0.24
CA ALA A 175 10.48 -4.96 -0.13
C ALA A 175 11.44 -4.91 -1.33
N LEU A 176 11.50 -3.78 -2.02
CA LEU A 176 12.28 -3.59 -3.24
C LEU A 176 13.34 -2.50 -3.07
N LYS A 177 14.51 -2.76 -3.63
CA LYS A 177 15.60 -1.79 -3.73
C LYS A 177 15.26 -0.62 -4.66
N ASN A 178 14.59 -0.91 -5.77
CA ASN A 178 14.19 0.06 -6.80
C ASN A 178 12.77 -0.23 -7.28
N PRO A 179 12.04 0.77 -7.78
CA PRO A 179 10.75 0.54 -8.42
C PRO A 179 10.87 -0.40 -9.63
N VAL A 180 9.80 -1.17 -9.89
CA VAL A 180 9.64 -1.97 -11.10
C VAL A 180 8.86 -1.18 -12.16
N GLU A 181 8.98 -1.57 -13.44
CA GLU A 181 8.22 -0.91 -14.50
C GLU A 181 6.71 -1.13 -14.33
N LYS A 182 6.32 -2.35 -13.98
CA LYS A 182 4.93 -2.73 -13.70
C LYS A 182 4.87 -4.01 -12.88
N ILE A 183 3.81 -4.15 -12.10
CA ILE A 183 3.48 -5.40 -11.39
C ILE A 183 2.52 -6.25 -12.22
N GLN A 184 2.70 -7.57 -12.16
CA GLN A 184 1.91 -8.54 -12.92
C GLN A 184 0.54 -8.79 -12.27
N GLY A 185 -0.32 -9.52 -12.98
CA GLY A 185 -1.65 -9.91 -12.54
C GLY A 185 -2.76 -8.92 -12.91
N SER A 186 -3.98 -9.41 -12.99
CA SER A 186 -5.21 -8.63 -13.17
C SER A 186 -6.12 -8.85 -11.98
N LEU A 187 -6.66 -7.78 -11.41
CA LEU A 187 -7.67 -7.91 -10.35
C LEU A 187 -8.84 -8.75 -10.83
N ARG A 188 -9.36 -9.58 -9.95
CA ARG A 188 -10.50 -10.49 -10.16
C ARG A 188 -10.19 -11.66 -11.09
N ASP A 189 -8.92 -11.91 -11.39
CA ASP A 189 -8.49 -13.12 -12.09
C ASP A 189 -7.79 -14.08 -11.12
N GLY A 190 -7.88 -15.38 -11.39
CA GLY A 190 -7.07 -16.38 -10.70
C GLY A 190 -5.59 -16.23 -11.09
N CYS A 191 -4.70 -16.27 -10.10
CA CYS A 191 -3.26 -16.19 -10.34
C CYS A 191 -2.49 -17.26 -9.55
N PRO A 192 -2.67 -18.56 -9.90
CA PRO A 192 -1.94 -19.65 -9.24
C PRO A 192 -0.41 -19.53 -9.37
N GLN A 193 0.04 -18.68 -10.31
CA GLN A 193 1.43 -18.32 -10.54
C GLN A 193 1.88 -17.09 -9.71
N ILE A 194 1.28 -16.80 -8.57
CA ILE A 194 1.63 -15.63 -7.75
C ILE A 194 3.12 -15.60 -7.38
N GLY A 195 3.73 -16.77 -7.17
CA GLY A 195 5.17 -16.88 -6.93
C GLY A 195 6.01 -16.37 -8.10
N ASP A 196 5.59 -16.62 -9.35
CA ASP A 196 6.27 -16.07 -10.53
C ASP A 196 6.09 -14.56 -10.62
N PHE A 197 4.92 -14.02 -10.22
CA PHE A 197 4.70 -12.57 -10.18
C PHE A 197 5.59 -11.89 -9.14
N ILE A 198 5.74 -12.51 -7.96
CA ILE A 198 6.66 -12.03 -6.93
C ILE A 198 8.09 -12.11 -7.44
N LYS A 199 8.52 -13.25 -8.00
CA LYS A 199 9.86 -13.43 -8.54
C LYS A 199 10.19 -12.42 -9.65
N ALA A 200 9.23 -12.04 -10.47
CA ALA A 200 9.43 -11.03 -11.52
C ALA A 200 9.78 -9.64 -10.97
N LEU A 201 9.46 -9.34 -9.69
CA LEU A 201 9.85 -8.09 -9.02
C LEU A 201 11.36 -8.00 -8.75
N ASP A 202 12.08 -9.13 -8.89
CA ASP A 202 13.55 -9.15 -8.73
C ASP A 202 14.31 -8.44 -9.84
N THR A 203 13.60 -8.02 -10.89
CA THR A 203 14.15 -7.17 -11.96
C THR A 203 13.52 -5.77 -11.86
N ASP A 204 14.35 -4.75 -11.67
CA ASP A 204 13.90 -3.37 -11.56
C ASP A 204 13.55 -2.77 -12.96
N LYS A 205 13.04 -1.53 -12.96
CA LYS A 205 12.65 -0.82 -14.19
C LYS A 205 13.82 -0.56 -15.17
N ASP A 206 15.07 -0.64 -14.68
CA ASP A 206 16.29 -0.42 -15.46
C ASP A 206 16.93 -1.76 -15.92
N GLY A 207 16.28 -2.90 -15.58
CA GLY A 207 16.70 -4.24 -15.96
C GLY A 207 17.74 -4.88 -15.04
N ASN A 208 18.00 -4.30 -13.86
CA ASN A 208 18.93 -4.87 -12.89
C ASN A 208 18.21 -5.93 -12.04
N THR A 209 18.86 -7.05 -11.76
CA THR A 209 18.39 -8.14 -10.90
C THR A 209 18.90 -8.00 -9.47
N GLY A 210 18.34 -8.79 -8.54
CA GLY A 210 18.65 -8.67 -7.11
C GLY A 210 17.91 -7.49 -6.49
N ASN A 211 16.69 -7.22 -6.96
CA ASN A 211 15.87 -6.10 -6.54
C ASN A 211 15.04 -6.40 -5.29
N ILE A 212 14.71 -7.68 -5.01
CA ILE A 212 13.96 -8.08 -3.83
C ILE A 212 14.89 -8.15 -2.62
N LEU A 213 14.62 -7.37 -1.60
CA LEU A 213 15.37 -7.31 -0.35
C LEU A 213 14.76 -8.18 0.76
N GLY A 214 13.48 -8.43 0.68
CA GLY A 214 12.76 -9.25 1.64
C GLY A 214 11.28 -9.40 1.29
N ALA A 215 10.61 -10.30 1.99
CA ALA A 215 9.19 -10.55 1.85
C ALA A 215 8.54 -10.78 3.21
N GLY A 216 7.30 -10.33 3.35
CA GLY A 216 6.46 -10.57 4.50
C GLY A 216 5.08 -11.03 4.08
N LYS A 217 4.36 -11.73 4.97
CA LYS A 217 2.96 -12.07 4.74
C LYS A 217 2.13 -11.97 6.02
N ILE A 218 0.83 -11.75 5.82
CA ILE A 218 -0.20 -11.91 6.84
C ILE A 218 -1.39 -12.59 6.18
N SER A 219 -2.13 -13.42 6.92
CA SER A 219 -3.29 -14.11 6.38
C SER A 219 -4.46 -14.05 7.34
N GLY A 220 -5.66 -14.02 6.80
CA GLY A 220 -6.89 -14.01 7.58
C GLY A 220 -8.05 -14.64 6.82
N LEU A 221 -8.99 -15.13 7.59
CA LEU A 221 -10.24 -15.68 7.09
C LEU A 221 -11.26 -14.53 6.84
N PHE A 222 -12.14 -14.72 5.89
CA PHE A 222 -13.38 -13.96 5.79
C PHE A 222 -14.53 -14.90 5.45
N LYS A 223 -15.67 -14.69 6.13
CA LYS A 223 -16.90 -15.43 5.89
C LYS A 223 -17.99 -14.46 5.46
N ASP A 224 -18.62 -14.73 4.33
CA ASP A 224 -19.83 -14.01 3.94
C ASP A 224 -21.03 -14.55 4.73
N ASN A 225 -21.57 -13.72 5.62
CA ASN A 225 -22.74 -13.99 6.45
C ASN A 225 -24.03 -13.33 5.94
N VAL A 226 -23.98 -12.63 4.79
CA VAL A 226 -25.09 -11.81 4.25
C VAL A 226 -25.95 -12.60 3.25
#